data_d47238d56e7a596956b77343f31d24b4
#
_entry.id   d47238d56e7a596956b77343f31d24b4
#
_cell.length_a   1.000
_cell.length_b   1.000
_cell.length_c   1.000
_cell.angle_alpha   90.00
_cell.angle_beta   90.00
_cell.angle_gamma   90.00
#
_symmetry.space_group_name_H-M   'P 1'
#
loop_
_entity.id
_entity.type
_entity.pdbx_description
1 polymer ?
#
loop_
_entity_poly.entity_id
_entity_poly.type
_entity_poly.pdbx_seq_one_letter_code
_entity_poly.pdbx_strand_id
1 'polypeptide(L)' 'METLGFTNEQGHCPKCDSTNLDYGAVRFEDGEMCYFPYTCNDCKQEGEEWYKLSFEGHNVITENGDLVEL' A
#
# COMPACT_ATOMS: atom_id res chain seq x y z
N MET A 1 3.55 19.45 -11.13
CA MET A 1 4.07 19.53 -9.80
C MET A 1 5.49 19.00 -9.70
N GLU A 2 6.30 19.71 -9.05
CA GLU A 2 7.67 19.33 -8.94
C GLU A 2 7.86 18.23 -8.00
N THR A 3 8.67 17.28 -8.34
CA THR A 3 8.94 16.16 -7.50
C THR A 3 10.19 16.34 -6.68
N LEU A 4 10.93 17.40 -6.91
CA LEU A 4 12.15 17.68 -6.17
C LEU A 4 13.15 16.54 -6.29
N GLY A 5 13.15 15.89 -7.43
CA GLY A 5 14.12 14.82 -7.65
C GLY A 5 13.70 13.46 -7.16
N PHE A 6 12.49 13.33 -6.60
CA PHE A 6 11.99 12.03 -6.18
C PHE A 6 11.29 11.33 -7.31
N THR A 7 11.31 10.01 -7.28
CA THR A 7 10.51 9.21 -8.19
C THR A 7 9.24 8.78 -7.45
N ASN A 8 8.24 8.32 -8.18
CA ASN A 8 6.98 7.91 -7.56
C ASN A 8 6.60 6.52 -8.06
N GLU A 9 7.57 5.64 -8.17
CA GLU A 9 7.34 4.29 -8.65
C GLU A 9 6.96 3.37 -7.52
N GLN A 10 5.94 2.54 -7.74
CA GLN A 10 5.53 1.58 -6.74
C GLN A 10 6.66 0.60 -6.46
N GLY A 11 6.94 0.36 -5.19
CA GLY A 11 7.99 -0.58 -4.80
C GLY A 11 9.40 -0.05 -4.89
N HIS A 12 9.54 1.23 -5.17
CA HIS A 12 10.87 1.86 -5.29
C HIS A 12 10.99 3.00 -4.31
N CYS A 13 12.15 3.15 -3.72
CA CYS A 13 12.41 4.28 -2.84
C CYS A 13 12.38 5.56 -3.68
N PRO A 14 11.56 6.54 -3.30
CA PRO A 14 11.48 7.76 -4.10
C PRO A 14 12.78 8.56 -4.13
N LYS A 15 13.65 8.37 -3.14
CA LYS A 15 14.87 9.14 -3.06
C LYS A 15 16.01 8.53 -3.84
N CYS A 16 16.19 7.20 -3.75
CA CYS A 16 17.34 6.56 -4.40
C CYS A 16 16.95 5.47 -5.39
N ASP A 17 15.65 5.28 -5.61
CA ASP A 17 15.13 4.33 -6.59
C ASP A 17 15.47 2.88 -6.28
N SER A 18 15.83 2.58 -5.04
CA SER A 18 16.13 1.22 -4.64
C SER A 18 14.85 0.43 -4.43
N THR A 19 14.89 -0.87 -4.67
CA THR A 19 13.78 -1.75 -4.36
C THR A 19 13.96 -2.41 -3.00
N ASN A 20 15.01 -2.06 -2.27
CA ASN A 20 15.31 -2.69 -1.00
C ASN A 20 14.58 -1.98 0.15
N LEU A 21 13.27 -2.11 0.15
CA LEU A 21 12.41 -1.43 1.12
C LEU A 21 11.95 -2.42 2.18
N ASP A 22 11.96 -1.94 3.43
CA ASP A 22 11.53 -2.76 4.55
C ASP A 22 10.17 -2.22 4.98
N TYR A 23 9.11 -2.94 4.65
CA TYR A 23 7.75 -2.50 4.91
C TYR A 23 7.27 -2.91 6.28
N GLY A 24 6.52 -2.03 6.92
CA GLY A 24 5.82 -2.36 8.16
C GLY A 24 4.41 -2.82 7.87
N ALA A 25 3.60 -2.88 8.92
CA ALA A 25 2.23 -3.34 8.80
C ALA A 25 1.39 -2.30 8.09
N VAL A 26 0.42 -2.77 7.31
CA VAL A 26 -0.47 -1.87 6.59
C VAL A 26 -1.32 -1.08 7.57
N ARG A 27 -1.55 0.19 7.27
CA ARG A 27 -2.39 1.07 8.06
C ARG A 27 -3.54 1.55 7.19
N PHE A 28 -4.72 1.58 7.78
CA PHE A 28 -5.92 1.99 7.05
C PHE A 28 -6.34 3.39 7.50
N GLU A 29 -6.69 4.23 6.51
CA GLU A 29 -7.11 5.61 6.79
C GLU A 29 -8.39 5.87 6.03
N ASP A 30 -9.29 6.63 6.62
CA ASP A 30 -10.50 7.12 5.97
C ASP A 30 -11.24 6.11 5.11
N GLY A 31 -11.25 4.88 5.52
CA GLY A 31 -12.08 3.88 4.88
C GLY A 31 -11.66 3.43 3.50
N GLU A 32 -11.16 4.32 2.66
CA GLU A 32 -10.80 3.95 1.30
C GLU A 32 -9.32 3.99 1.03
N MET A 33 -8.54 4.49 1.96
CA MET A 33 -7.11 4.62 1.74
C MET A 33 -6.34 3.76 2.72
N CYS A 34 -5.22 3.26 2.28
CA CYS A 34 -4.32 2.56 3.18
C CYS A 34 -2.90 2.83 2.76
N TYR A 35 -1.96 2.57 3.65
CA TYR A 35 -0.57 2.75 3.31
C TYR A 35 0.30 1.74 4.03
N PHE A 36 1.48 1.51 3.47
CA PHE A 36 2.50 0.68 4.09
C PHE A 36 3.66 1.58 4.46
N PRO A 37 3.95 1.74 5.74
CA PRO A 37 5.15 2.49 6.11
C PRO A 37 6.38 1.69 5.72
N TYR A 38 7.44 2.36 5.32
CA TYR A 38 8.65 1.66 4.93
C TYR A 38 9.89 2.45 5.30
N THR A 39 11.00 1.73 5.32
CA THR A 39 12.32 2.33 5.45
C THR A 39 13.18 1.75 4.34
N CYS A 40 13.82 2.60 3.59
CA CYS A 40 14.74 2.15 2.55
C CYS A 40 16.03 1.69 3.22
N ASN A 41 16.44 0.47 2.94
CA ASN A 41 17.65 -0.07 3.55
C ASN A 41 18.92 0.50 2.94
N ASP A 42 18.82 1.09 1.76
CA ASP A 42 19.99 1.64 1.08
C ASP A 42 20.28 3.07 1.47
N CYS A 43 19.28 3.93 1.56
CA CYS A 43 19.53 5.32 1.88
C CYS A 43 18.88 5.76 3.19
N LYS A 44 18.16 4.86 3.85
CA LYS A 44 17.53 5.11 5.14
C LYS A 44 16.39 6.10 5.10
N GLN A 45 15.84 6.36 3.91
CA GLN A 45 14.69 7.22 3.79
C GLN A 45 13.46 6.49 4.33
N GLU A 46 12.69 7.16 5.16
CA GLU A 46 11.43 6.62 5.66
C GLU A 46 10.30 7.23 4.85
N GLY A 47 9.25 6.46 4.65
CA GLY A 47 8.13 6.97 3.91
C GLY A 47 6.92 6.07 4.05
N GLU A 48 5.93 6.35 3.23
CA GLU A 48 4.68 5.62 3.22
C GLU A 48 4.27 5.41 1.77
N GLU A 49 3.88 4.19 1.47
CA GLU A 49 3.40 3.88 0.13
C GLU A 49 1.90 3.78 0.20
N TRP A 50 1.19 4.64 -0.49
CA TRP A 50 -0.25 4.80 -0.36
C TRP A 50 -1.00 4.10 -1.47
N TYR A 51 -2.13 3.52 -1.12
CA TYR A 51 -3.00 2.83 -2.05
C TYR A 51 -4.44 3.22 -1.78
N LYS A 52 -5.25 3.14 -2.83
CA LYS A 52 -6.66 3.42 -2.71
C LYS A 52 -7.42 2.11 -2.78
N LEU A 53 -8.32 1.90 -1.82
CA LEU A 53 -9.18 0.74 -1.82
C LEU A 53 -10.49 1.09 -2.47
N SER A 54 -11.02 0.19 -3.31
CA SER A 54 -12.30 0.37 -3.94
C SER A 54 -13.22 -0.76 -3.57
N PHE A 55 -14.47 -0.44 -3.29
CA PHE A 55 -15.44 -1.47 -2.97
C PHE A 55 -15.75 -2.28 -4.22
N GLU A 56 -15.66 -3.59 -4.11
CA GLU A 56 -15.89 -4.46 -5.25
C GLU A 56 -17.12 -5.33 -5.06
N GLY A 57 -17.73 -5.27 -3.91
CA GLY A 57 -18.90 -6.08 -3.64
C GLY A 57 -18.68 -6.97 -2.44
N HIS A 58 -19.63 -7.83 -2.21
CA HIS A 58 -19.60 -8.75 -1.09
C HIS A 58 -19.66 -10.18 -1.55
N ASN A 59 -19.03 -11.04 -0.76
CA ASN A 59 -19.30 -12.45 -0.80
C ASN A 59 -19.90 -12.78 0.55
N VAL A 60 -20.90 -13.65 0.59
CA VAL A 60 -21.49 -14.02 1.85
C VAL A 60 -21.29 -15.51 2.07
N ILE A 61 -21.23 -15.91 3.34
CA ILE A 61 -21.08 -17.31 3.71
C ILE A 61 -22.41 -17.78 4.24
N THR A 62 -22.96 -18.83 3.61
CA THR A 62 -24.26 -19.35 4.00
C THR A 62 -24.15 -20.18 5.28
N GLU A 63 -25.28 -20.60 5.81
CA GLU A 63 -25.28 -21.41 7.01
C GLU A 63 -24.58 -22.74 6.80
N ASN A 64 -24.55 -23.22 5.57
CA ASN A 64 -23.90 -24.47 5.24
C ASN A 64 -22.41 -24.30 5.00
N GLY A 65 -21.92 -23.07 5.03
CA GLY A 65 -20.51 -22.81 4.83
C GLY A 65 -20.12 -22.53 3.39
N ASP A 66 -21.10 -22.38 2.51
CA ASP A 66 -20.82 -22.10 1.10
C ASP A 66 -20.61 -20.61 0.87
N LEU A 67 -19.71 -20.27 -0.04
CA LEU A 67 -19.45 -18.90 -0.40
C LEU A 67 -20.29 -18.52 -1.60
N VAL A 68 -21.04 -17.45 -1.47
CA VAL A 68 -21.90 -16.97 -2.55
C VAL A 68 -21.49 -15.56 -2.92
N GLU A 69 -21.22 -15.33 -4.20
CA GLU A 69 -20.87 -14.00 -4.68
C GLU A 69 -22.14 -13.25 -5.06
N LEU A 70 -22.25 -12.02 -4.64
CA LEU A 70 -23.42 -11.20 -4.92
C LEU A 70 -23.28 -10.35 -6.19
#